data_906595662f19276bab660a3f6c86fc3e
#
_entry.id   906595662f19276bab660a3f6c86fc3e
#
_cell.length_a   1.000
_cell.length_b   1.000
_cell.length_c   1.000
_cell.angle_alpha   90.00
_cell.angle_beta   90.00
_cell.angle_gamma   90.00
#
_symmetry.space_group_name_H-M   'P 1'
#
loop_
_entity.id
_entity.type
_entity.pdbx_description
1 polymer ?
#
loop_
_entity_poly.entity_id
_entity_poly.type
_entity_poly.pdbx_seq_one_letter_code
_entity_poly.pdbx_strand_id
1 'polypeptide(L)'
;YSFQVGMRSYIFDLGYKGNLSWGRWKMGAEVIRHQLLPQNVEISGNLANYQSDTQRQNAMETSAYLQYCQPLGEKLLMELGTRASGYHCQKSYYRVMPHLKFDYNLSPSAKLNLNLGIRNQYLFQTGFSSAGLPTEFWFAADADHRPQYAYHVALQGEFWFAEKEYRLSVETYYKWLKHQMENSSNMFDILFSSYSFDGSLLHGKG
;
A
#
# COMPACT_ATOMS: atom_id res chain seq x y z
N TYR A 1 -3.77 -39.54 -17.55
CA TYR A 1 -3.45 -38.94 -16.25
C TYR A 1 -4.09 -37.56 -16.21
N SER A 2 -4.96 -37.30 -15.24
CA SER A 2 -5.51 -35.97 -14.99
C SER A 2 -5.09 -35.51 -13.60
N PHE A 3 -4.65 -34.29 -13.48
CA PHE A 3 -4.51 -33.62 -12.19
C PHE A 3 -5.21 -32.26 -12.27
N GLN A 4 -5.75 -31.83 -11.17
CA GLN A 4 -6.44 -30.54 -11.05
C GLN A 4 -5.73 -29.72 -9.97
N VAL A 5 -5.41 -28.48 -10.31
CA VAL A 5 -4.84 -27.50 -9.38
C VAL A 5 -5.88 -26.44 -9.14
N GLY A 6 -6.30 -26.27 -7.89
CA GLY A 6 -7.16 -25.20 -7.45
C GLY A 6 -6.37 -24.19 -6.61
N MET A 7 -6.48 -22.90 -6.93
CA MET A 7 -5.94 -21.82 -6.12
C MET A 7 -7.06 -20.91 -5.65
N ARG A 8 -7.06 -20.55 -4.35
CA ARG A 8 -8.03 -19.62 -3.78
C ARG A 8 -7.29 -18.60 -2.94
N SER A 9 -7.55 -17.33 -3.18
CA SER A 9 -7.12 -16.21 -2.37
C SER A 9 -8.25 -15.20 -2.28
N TYR A 10 -8.44 -14.59 -1.13
CA TYR A 10 -9.37 -13.48 -0.99
C TYR A 10 -8.92 -12.50 0.08
N ILE A 11 -9.40 -11.27 -0.05
CA ILE A 11 -9.33 -10.22 0.96
C ILE A 11 -10.74 -9.67 1.18
N PHE A 12 -11.11 -9.50 2.42
CA PHE A 12 -12.33 -8.83 2.82
C PHE A 12 -12.00 -7.76 3.85
N ASP A 13 -12.36 -6.52 3.54
CA ASP A 13 -12.12 -5.36 4.37
C ASP A 13 -13.45 -4.78 4.85
N LEU A 14 -13.57 -4.57 6.14
CA LEU A 14 -14.66 -3.83 6.75
C LEU A 14 -14.06 -2.62 7.48
N GLY A 15 -14.41 -1.42 7.03
CA GLY A 15 -13.87 -0.19 7.58
C GLY A 15 -14.96 0.80 8.00
N TYR A 16 -14.66 1.59 9.02
CA TYR A 16 -15.41 2.77 9.42
C TYR A 16 -14.49 3.98 9.47
N LYS A 17 -14.95 5.08 8.87
CA LYS A 17 -14.19 6.34 8.80
C LYS A 17 -15.06 7.52 9.18
N GLY A 18 -14.58 8.34 10.11
CA GLY A 18 -15.18 9.59 10.50
C GLY A 18 -14.24 10.77 10.19
N ASN A 19 -14.78 11.85 9.64
CA ASN A 19 -14.03 13.07 9.32
C ASN A 19 -14.77 14.31 9.85
N LEU A 20 -13.99 15.29 10.33
CA LEU A 20 -14.45 16.58 10.78
C LEU A 20 -13.59 17.67 10.16
N SER A 21 -14.23 18.76 9.69
CA SER A 21 -13.53 19.95 9.22
C SER A 21 -14.02 21.16 10.01
N TRP A 22 -13.08 21.92 10.57
CA TRP A 22 -13.36 23.13 11.33
C TRP A 22 -12.35 24.22 10.98
N GLY A 23 -12.83 25.23 10.25
CA GLY A 23 -11.97 26.30 9.75
C GLY A 23 -10.83 25.76 8.89
N ARG A 24 -9.59 25.95 9.34
CA ARG A 24 -8.37 25.50 8.66
C ARG A 24 -7.92 24.07 9.04
N TRP A 25 -8.63 23.47 9.97
CA TRP A 25 -8.31 22.14 10.50
C TRP A 25 -9.17 21.07 9.82
N LYS A 26 -8.55 19.96 9.50
CA LYS A 26 -9.23 18.73 9.13
C LYS A 26 -8.69 17.62 10.00
N MET A 27 -9.56 16.83 10.56
CA MET A 27 -9.20 15.69 11.39
C MET A 27 -10.11 14.50 11.10
N GLY A 28 -9.63 13.33 11.40
CA GLY A 28 -10.45 12.14 11.26
C GLY A 28 -9.80 10.93 11.89
N ALA A 29 -10.61 9.90 12.03
CA ALA A 29 -10.19 8.60 12.50
C ALA A 29 -10.78 7.51 11.61
N GLU A 30 -10.08 6.39 11.52
CA GLU A 30 -10.44 5.26 10.69
C GLU A 30 -10.07 3.96 11.41
N VAL A 31 -10.94 2.98 11.33
CA VAL A 31 -10.72 1.63 11.82
C VAL A 31 -11.08 0.68 10.71
N ILE A 32 -10.18 -0.24 10.37
CA ILE A 32 -10.39 -1.23 9.32
C ILE A 32 -10.06 -2.61 9.89
N ARG A 33 -10.94 -3.55 9.66
CA ARG A 33 -10.70 -4.97 9.92
C ARG A 33 -10.48 -5.68 8.59
N HIS A 34 -9.35 -6.36 8.48
CA HIS A 34 -8.95 -7.14 7.33
C HIS A 34 -9.11 -8.63 7.62
N GLN A 35 -9.67 -9.36 6.69
CA GLN A 35 -9.68 -10.81 6.69
C GLN A 35 -9.09 -11.30 5.37
N LEU A 36 -7.98 -12.01 5.45
CA LEU A 36 -7.25 -12.49 4.29
C LEU A 36 -7.12 -14.00 4.32
N LEU A 37 -7.27 -14.62 3.16
CA LEU A 37 -6.74 -15.94 2.88
C LEU A 37 -5.62 -15.72 1.85
N PRO A 38 -4.33 -15.76 2.25
CA PRO A 38 -3.23 -15.42 1.36
C PRO A 38 -3.21 -16.30 0.12
N GLN A 39 -3.03 -17.59 0.29
CA GLN A 39 -3.06 -18.54 -0.81
C GLN A 39 -3.44 -19.91 -0.27
N ASN A 40 -4.46 -20.52 -0.84
CA ASN A 40 -4.79 -21.92 -0.59
C ASN A 40 -4.65 -22.69 -1.89
N VAL A 41 -3.73 -23.65 -1.92
CA VAL A 41 -3.47 -24.50 -3.08
C VAL A 41 -4.01 -25.89 -2.78
N GLU A 42 -4.91 -26.36 -3.65
CA GLU A 42 -5.41 -27.73 -3.66
C GLU A 42 -4.91 -28.42 -4.91
N ILE A 43 -4.21 -29.53 -4.77
CA ILE A 43 -3.82 -30.39 -5.88
C ILE A 43 -4.52 -31.73 -5.67
N SER A 44 -5.33 -32.13 -6.62
CA SER A 44 -6.00 -33.43 -6.62
C SER A 44 -5.72 -34.17 -7.92
N GLY A 45 -5.45 -35.47 -7.83
CA GLY A 45 -5.21 -36.32 -9.00
C GLY A 45 -4.65 -37.68 -8.62
N ASN A 46 -4.39 -38.50 -9.67
CA ASN A 46 -3.96 -39.89 -9.48
C ASN A 46 -2.54 -40.04 -8.89
N LEU A 47 -1.74 -38.96 -8.84
CA LEU A 47 -0.33 -39.01 -8.39
C LEU A 47 -0.08 -38.28 -7.09
N ALA A 48 -0.92 -37.36 -6.67
CA ALA A 48 -0.76 -36.65 -5.40
C ALA A 48 -2.08 -35.95 -5.00
N ASN A 49 -2.37 -35.98 -3.72
CA ASN A 49 -3.35 -35.12 -3.09
C ASN A 49 -2.59 -34.20 -2.14
N TYR A 50 -2.60 -32.93 -2.43
CA TYR A 50 -1.96 -31.89 -1.61
C TYR A 50 -2.96 -30.78 -1.32
N GLN A 51 -3.04 -30.38 -0.07
CA GLN A 51 -3.76 -29.22 0.37
C GLN A 51 -2.84 -28.36 1.22
N SER A 52 -2.69 -27.09 0.84
CA SER A 52 -1.88 -26.18 1.65
C SER A 52 -2.57 -25.89 2.98
N ASP A 53 -1.81 -25.88 4.06
CA ASP A 53 -2.28 -25.50 5.40
C ASP A 53 -2.24 -23.97 5.62
N THR A 54 -2.69 -23.21 4.62
CA THR A 54 -2.64 -21.76 4.71
C THR A 54 -3.72 -21.25 5.65
N GLN A 55 -3.30 -20.63 6.74
CA GLN A 55 -4.22 -20.08 7.74
C GLN A 55 -4.76 -18.72 7.32
N ARG A 56 -6.02 -18.47 7.69
CA ARG A 56 -6.64 -17.16 7.55
C ARG A 56 -5.93 -16.15 8.44
N GLN A 57 -5.58 -15.00 7.88
CA GLN A 57 -5.04 -13.88 8.61
C GLN A 57 -6.15 -12.88 8.95
N ASN A 58 -6.23 -12.48 10.21
CA ASN A 58 -7.11 -11.43 10.67
C ASN A 58 -6.24 -10.27 11.17
N ALA A 59 -6.39 -9.12 10.56
CA ALA A 59 -5.66 -7.93 10.95
C ALA A 59 -6.60 -6.78 11.25
N MET A 60 -6.17 -5.86 12.10
CA MET A 60 -6.89 -4.65 12.46
C MET A 60 -5.97 -3.45 12.27
N GLU A 61 -6.44 -2.48 11.51
CA GLU A 61 -5.78 -1.19 11.34
C GLU A 61 -6.63 -0.10 11.98
N THR A 62 -5.98 0.75 12.78
CA THR A 62 -6.58 1.94 13.38
C THR A 62 -5.73 3.14 13.01
N SER A 63 -6.33 4.27 12.68
CA SER A 63 -5.57 5.48 12.41
C SER A 63 -6.35 6.72 12.77
N ALA A 64 -5.61 7.77 13.11
CA ALA A 64 -6.14 9.11 13.26
C ALA A 64 -5.23 10.09 12.52
N TYR A 65 -5.81 11.14 11.95
CA TYR A 65 -5.05 12.18 11.28
C TYR A 65 -5.50 13.57 11.70
N LEU A 66 -4.56 14.48 11.64
CA LEU A 66 -4.76 15.91 11.84
C LEU A 66 -4.03 16.65 10.72
N GLN A 67 -4.71 17.63 10.14
CA GLN A 67 -4.22 18.41 9.00
C GLN A 67 -4.59 19.88 9.22
N TYR A 68 -3.67 20.76 8.90
CA TYR A 68 -3.82 22.21 8.99
C TYR A 68 -3.44 22.85 7.67
N CYS A 69 -4.34 23.70 7.14
CA CYS A 69 -4.14 24.42 5.90
C CYS A 69 -3.97 25.91 6.18
N GLN A 70 -2.84 26.47 5.78
CA GLN A 70 -2.48 27.88 5.99
C GLN A 70 -2.17 28.56 4.68
N PRO A 71 -2.99 29.55 4.22
CA PRO A 71 -2.58 30.47 3.18
C PRO A 71 -1.40 31.33 3.67
N LEU A 72 -0.36 31.41 2.87
CA LEU A 72 0.83 32.25 3.09
C LEU A 72 0.85 33.31 1.99
N GLY A 73 0.13 34.39 2.22
CA GLY A 73 -0.15 35.40 1.20
C GLY A 73 -1.19 34.94 0.16
N GLU A 74 -1.19 35.56 -1.02
CA GLU A 74 -2.18 35.31 -2.07
C GLU A 74 -1.85 34.12 -2.97
N LYS A 75 -0.58 33.72 -3.03
CA LYS A 75 -0.09 32.77 -4.01
C LYS A 75 0.30 31.41 -3.45
N LEU A 76 0.54 31.31 -2.15
CA LEU A 76 1.06 30.10 -1.52
C LEU A 76 0.08 29.55 -0.51
N LEU A 77 -0.29 28.28 -0.66
CA LEU A 77 -1.02 27.50 0.33
C LEU A 77 -0.10 26.42 0.89
N MET A 78 0.04 26.40 2.19
CA MET A 78 0.75 25.36 2.92
C MET A 78 -0.26 24.43 3.60
N GLU A 79 -0.05 23.15 3.47
CA GLU A 79 -0.76 22.11 4.19
C GLU A 79 0.23 21.27 5.00
N LEU A 80 0.06 21.27 6.30
CA LEU A 80 0.83 20.47 7.24
C LEU A 80 -0.10 19.44 7.87
N GLY A 81 0.31 18.19 7.89
CA GLY A 81 -0.50 17.16 8.52
C GLY A 81 0.32 16.00 9.06
N THR A 82 -0.34 15.19 9.84
CA THR A 82 0.21 13.94 10.34
C THR A 82 -0.89 12.90 10.46
N ARG A 83 -0.54 11.63 10.20
CA ARG A 83 -1.39 10.47 10.48
C ARG A 83 -0.64 9.56 11.43
N ALA A 84 -1.26 9.19 12.54
CA ALA A 84 -0.80 8.13 13.41
C ALA A 84 -1.59 6.87 13.10
N SER A 85 -0.93 5.75 12.93
CA SER A 85 -1.58 4.45 12.71
C SER A 85 -1.06 3.40 13.67
N GLY A 86 -1.98 2.53 14.11
CA GLY A 86 -1.72 1.29 14.81
C GLY A 86 -2.25 0.12 13.97
N TYR A 87 -1.49 -0.93 13.90
CA TYR A 87 -1.84 -2.14 13.16
C TYR A 87 -1.53 -3.36 14.01
N HIS A 88 -2.39 -4.36 13.98
CA HIS A 88 -2.24 -5.61 14.70
C HIS A 88 -2.65 -6.80 13.84
N CYS A 89 -1.68 -7.69 13.60
CA CYS A 89 -1.86 -9.05 13.08
C CYS A 89 -0.74 -9.89 13.68
N GLN A 90 -0.99 -10.77 14.63
CA GLN A 90 0.01 -11.49 15.42
C GLN A 90 0.96 -10.54 16.19
N LYS A 91 1.50 -9.51 15.55
CA LYS A 91 2.37 -8.47 16.11
C LYS A 91 1.77 -7.09 15.91
N SER A 92 2.02 -6.20 16.86
CA SER A 92 1.55 -4.80 16.76
C SER A 92 2.65 -3.90 16.19
N TYR A 93 2.23 -2.99 15.32
CA TYR A 93 3.07 -1.97 14.69
C TYR A 93 2.41 -0.61 14.83
N TYR A 94 3.22 0.41 15.15
CA TYR A 94 2.77 1.79 15.27
C TYR A 94 3.63 2.69 14.41
N ARG A 95 3.01 3.68 13.75
CA ARG A 95 3.73 4.62 12.92
C ARG A 95 3.08 6.00 12.91
N VAL A 96 3.92 7.03 12.92
CA VAL A 96 3.53 8.41 12.68
C VAL A 96 4.04 8.80 11.29
N MET A 97 3.15 9.37 10.49
CA MET A 97 3.35 9.69 9.08
C MET A 97 3.09 11.19 8.86
N PRO A 98 4.10 12.05 9.07
CA PRO A 98 3.98 13.46 8.73
C PRO A 98 3.90 13.65 7.22
N HIS A 99 3.18 14.69 6.80
CA HIS A 99 3.17 15.17 5.43
C HIS A 99 3.16 16.70 5.38
N LEU A 100 3.75 17.22 4.33
CA LEU A 100 3.83 18.64 4.06
C LEU A 100 3.57 18.86 2.58
N LYS A 101 2.66 19.78 2.27
CA LYS A 101 2.33 20.13 0.89
C LYS A 101 2.38 21.64 0.74
N PHE A 102 2.95 22.09 -0.36
CA PHE A 102 2.94 23.47 -0.81
C PHE A 102 2.28 23.55 -2.18
N ASP A 103 1.27 24.37 -2.30
CA ASP A 103 0.62 24.73 -3.56
C ASP A 103 0.96 26.19 -3.86
N TYR A 104 1.75 26.44 -4.89
CA TYR A 104 2.19 27.77 -5.29
C TYR A 104 1.61 28.17 -6.63
N ASN A 105 0.77 29.20 -6.64
CA ASN A 105 0.23 29.81 -7.84
C ASN A 105 1.26 30.80 -8.42
N LEU A 106 2.09 30.32 -9.37
CA LEU A 106 3.12 31.13 -10.01
C LEU A 106 2.49 32.27 -10.82
N SER A 107 1.44 31.94 -11.59
CA SER A 107 0.65 32.86 -12.40
C SER A 107 -0.80 32.31 -12.55
N PRO A 108 -1.75 33.04 -13.15
CA PRO A 108 -3.07 32.52 -13.47
C PRO A 108 -3.07 31.27 -14.37
N SER A 109 -1.94 31.04 -15.08
CA SER A 109 -1.77 29.93 -16.02
C SER A 109 -0.69 28.93 -15.58
N ALA A 110 -0.09 29.06 -14.37
CA ALA A 110 0.95 28.17 -13.92
C ALA A 110 0.86 27.92 -12.41
N LYS A 111 0.96 26.65 -12.01
CA LYS A 111 0.99 26.21 -10.62
C LYS A 111 2.14 25.24 -10.39
N LEU A 112 2.73 25.30 -9.20
CA LEU A 112 3.70 24.34 -8.69
C LEU A 112 3.19 23.71 -7.41
N ASN A 113 3.31 22.38 -7.31
CA ASN A 113 2.92 21.62 -6.14
C ASN A 113 4.15 20.85 -5.64
N LEU A 114 4.52 21.03 -4.39
CA LEU A 114 5.54 20.23 -3.71
C LEU A 114 4.86 19.39 -2.63
N ASN A 115 5.12 18.08 -2.64
CA ASN A 115 4.55 17.14 -1.69
C ASN A 115 5.67 16.32 -1.06
N LEU A 116 5.74 16.33 0.27
CA LEU A 116 6.72 15.61 1.08
C LEU A 116 5.96 14.77 2.10
N GLY A 117 6.39 13.54 2.33
CA GLY A 117 5.74 12.77 3.38
C GLY A 117 6.27 11.35 3.57
N ILE A 118 5.72 10.71 4.59
CA ILE A 118 5.93 9.31 4.89
C ILE A 118 4.61 8.58 4.66
N ARG A 119 4.68 7.43 4.00
CA ARG A 119 3.55 6.52 3.80
C ARG A 119 3.90 5.15 4.29
N ASN A 120 2.92 4.42 4.78
CA ASN A 120 3.05 3.08 5.30
C ASN A 120 2.04 2.14 4.63
N GLN A 121 2.40 0.88 4.52
CA GLN A 121 1.57 -0.17 3.93
C GLN A 121 1.67 -1.43 4.79
N TYR A 122 0.52 -1.96 5.20
CA TYR A 122 0.40 -3.14 6.04
C TYR A 122 -0.05 -4.38 5.27
N LEU A 123 -0.67 -4.21 4.11
CA LEU A 123 -1.11 -5.28 3.24
C LEU A 123 -0.25 -5.30 1.99
N PHE A 124 0.16 -6.49 1.57
CA PHE A 124 1.05 -6.69 0.44
C PHE A 124 0.35 -7.53 -0.61
N GLN A 125 0.52 -7.14 -1.85
CA GLN A 125 0.16 -7.95 -2.99
C GLN A 125 1.44 -8.51 -3.60
N THR A 126 1.48 -9.81 -3.80
CA THR A 126 2.57 -10.48 -4.50
C THR A 126 1.99 -11.53 -5.45
N GLY A 127 2.79 -11.99 -6.39
CA GLY A 127 2.37 -12.98 -7.37
C GLY A 127 3.56 -13.62 -8.05
N PHE A 128 3.29 -14.72 -8.75
CA PHE A 128 4.30 -15.43 -9.54
C PHE A 128 4.21 -15.00 -10.99
N SER A 129 5.21 -14.30 -11.49
CA SER A 129 5.21 -13.73 -12.84
C SER A 129 5.48 -14.75 -13.95
N SER A 130 5.88 -15.98 -13.61
CA SER A 130 6.50 -16.91 -14.58
C SER A 130 5.55 -17.82 -15.36
N ALA A 131 4.26 -17.85 -15.08
CA ALA A 131 3.37 -18.85 -15.69
C ALA A 131 2.15 -18.28 -16.44
N GLY A 132 2.01 -16.96 -16.58
CA GLY A 132 0.84 -16.35 -17.25
C GLY A 132 -0.50 -16.63 -16.54
N LEU A 133 -0.46 -17.19 -15.34
CA LEU A 133 -1.63 -17.43 -14.51
C LEU A 133 -1.84 -16.25 -13.56
N PRO A 134 -3.09 -15.85 -13.25
CA PRO A 134 -3.38 -14.84 -12.25
C PRO A 134 -3.09 -15.40 -10.84
N THR A 135 -1.83 -15.36 -10.45
CA THR A 135 -1.34 -15.92 -9.19
C THR A 135 -1.12 -14.84 -8.13
N GLU A 136 -1.72 -13.68 -8.33
CA GLU A 136 -1.64 -12.59 -7.36
C GLU A 136 -2.44 -12.93 -6.11
N PHE A 137 -1.85 -12.70 -4.96
CA PHE A 137 -2.50 -12.88 -3.67
C PHE A 137 -2.05 -11.83 -2.67
N TRP A 138 -2.89 -11.62 -1.67
CA TRP A 138 -2.67 -10.64 -0.63
C TRP A 138 -2.28 -11.34 0.67
N PHE A 139 -1.39 -10.72 1.41
CA PHE A 139 -1.07 -11.11 2.78
C PHE A 139 -0.83 -9.87 3.65
N ALA A 140 -0.95 -10.07 4.95
CA ALA A 140 -0.85 -9.04 5.96
C ALA A 140 0.55 -9.00 6.57
N ALA A 141 1.01 -7.83 6.99
CA ALA A 141 2.19 -7.72 7.84
C ALA A 141 1.98 -8.50 9.14
N ASP A 142 2.97 -9.27 9.55
CA ASP A 142 2.93 -10.13 10.73
C ASP A 142 4.24 -10.07 11.53
N ALA A 143 4.57 -11.11 12.29
CA ALA A 143 5.78 -11.14 13.09
C ALA A 143 7.06 -11.19 12.23
N ASP A 144 6.99 -11.89 11.10
CA ASP A 144 8.11 -12.14 10.19
C ASP A 144 8.18 -11.10 9.07
N HIS A 145 7.03 -10.61 8.62
CA HIS A 145 6.90 -9.65 7.53
C HIS A 145 6.55 -8.25 8.06
N ARG A 146 7.57 -7.40 8.18
CA ARG A 146 7.39 -6.02 8.69
C ARG A 146 6.64 -5.14 7.70
N PRO A 147 5.82 -4.17 8.18
CA PRO A 147 5.17 -3.19 7.32
C PRO A 147 6.17 -2.44 6.45
N GLN A 148 5.80 -2.26 5.17
CA GLN A 148 6.56 -1.42 4.25
C GLN A 148 6.29 0.04 4.54
N TYR A 149 7.28 0.90 4.26
CA TYR A 149 7.08 2.34 4.28
C TYR A 149 7.98 3.06 3.28
N ALA A 150 7.52 4.23 2.88
CA ALA A 150 8.19 5.05 1.90
C ALA A 150 8.31 6.49 2.40
N TYR A 151 9.49 7.05 2.26
CA TYR A 151 9.66 8.49 2.18
C TYR A 151 9.43 8.91 0.76
N HIS A 152 8.65 9.96 0.53
CA HIS A 152 8.42 10.45 -0.82
C HIS A 152 8.55 11.96 -0.89
N VAL A 153 9.09 12.42 -2.02
CA VAL A 153 9.16 13.80 -2.44
C VAL A 153 8.61 13.83 -3.85
N ALA A 154 7.65 14.71 -4.13
CA ALA A 154 7.11 14.91 -5.46
C ALA A 154 6.99 16.40 -5.75
N LEU A 155 7.44 16.81 -6.93
CA LEU A 155 7.29 18.15 -7.47
C LEU A 155 6.50 18.06 -8.77
N GLN A 156 5.39 18.78 -8.82
CA GLN A 156 4.50 18.84 -9.99
C GLN A 156 4.38 20.28 -10.47
N GLY A 157 4.52 20.47 -11.78
CA GLY A 157 4.18 21.71 -12.48
C GLY A 157 2.96 21.52 -13.35
N GLU A 158 2.01 22.44 -13.27
CA GLU A 158 0.84 22.50 -14.14
C GLU A 158 0.83 23.83 -14.90
N PHE A 159 0.67 23.77 -16.21
CA PHE A 159 0.70 24.92 -17.10
C PHE A 159 -0.51 24.88 -18.03
N TRP A 160 -1.20 26.02 -18.14
CA TRP A 160 -2.34 26.18 -19.03
C TRP A 160 -2.01 27.15 -20.14
N PHE A 161 -2.38 26.81 -21.36
CA PHE A 161 -2.13 27.58 -22.59
C PHE A 161 -3.46 27.82 -23.32
N ALA A 162 -3.43 28.72 -24.31
CA ALA A 162 -4.56 29.05 -25.18
C ALA A 162 -5.87 29.27 -24.39
N GLU A 163 -5.88 30.27 -23.50
CA GLU A 163 -7.03 30.61 -22.64
C GLU A 163 -7.55 29.41 -21.78
N LYS A 164 -6.63 28.49 -21.41
CA LYS A 164 -6.86 27.25 -20.64
C LYS A 164 -7.48 26.10 -21.43
N GLU A 165 -7.48 26.15 -22.76
CA GLU A 165 -7.89 25.00 -23.59
C GLU A 165 -6.91 23.82 -23.48
N TYR A 166 -5.62 24.10 -23.28
CA TYR A 166 -4.59 23.05 -23.16
C TYR A 166 -3.96 23.07 -21.77
N ARG A 167 -3.77 21.88 -21.21
CA ARG A 167 -3.08 21.68 -19.92
C ARG A 167 -1.88 20.75 -20.10
N LEU A 168 -0.71 21.21 -19.70
CA LEU A 168 0.50 20.41 -19.55
C LEU A 168 0.74 20.17 -18.05
N SER A 169 0.90 18.90 -17.66
CA SER A 169 1.29 18.51 -16.31
C SER A 169 2.58 17.73 -16.37
N VAL A 170 3.57 18.14 -15.61
CA VAL A 170 4.87 17.47 -15.47
C VAL A 170 5.09 17.18 -14.01
N GLU A 171 5.35 15.93 -13.69
CA GLU A 171 5.64 15.49 -12.33
C GLU A 171 6.98 14.77 -12.28
N THR A 172 7.78 15.10 -11.28
CA THR A 172 8.97 14.36 -10.90
C THR A 172 8.84 13.94 -9.45
N TYR A 173 9.27 12.73 -9.14
CA TYR A 173 9.22 12.23 -7.77
C TYR A 173 10.42 11.36 -7.44
N TYR A 174 10.72 11.30 -6.15
CA TYR A 174 11.66 10.36 -5.57
C TYR A 174 11.01 9.63 -4.40
N LYS A 175 11.14 8.31 -4.38
CA LYS A 175 10.64 7.46 -3.29
C LYS A 175 11.78 6.61 -2.75
N TRP A 176 11.97 6.66 -1.44
CA TRP A 176 12.87 5.77 -0.74
C TRP A 176 12.05 4.73 0.03
N LEU A 177 12.08 3.52 -0.47
CA LEU A 177 11.28 2.40 0.02
C LEU A 177 12.06 1.59 1.06
N LYS A 178 11.38 1.17 2.11
CA LYS A 178 11.93 0.34 3.18
C LYS A 178 11.08 -0.91 3.39
N HIS A 179 11.73 -2.01 3.72
CA HIS A 179 11.12 -3.32 3.96
C HIS A 179 10.29 -3.79 2.76
N GLN A 180 10.79 -3.57 1.54
CA GLN A 180 10.17 -4.15 0.36
C GLN A 180 10.24 -5.67 0.45
N MET A 181 9.17 -6.31 0.02
CA MET A 181 9.09 -7.76 -0.11
C MET A 181 8.95 -8.12 -1.57
N GLU A 182 9.71 -9.12 -1.97
CA GLU A 182 9.71 -9.66 -3.32
C GLU A 182 9.69 -11.18 -3.22
N ASN A 183 8.95 -11.82 -4.10
CA ASN A 183 8.92 -13.27 -4.16
C ASN A 183 10.13 -13.79 -4.93
N SER A 184 10.93 -14.65 -4.29
CA SER A 184 12.14 -15.22 -4.87
C SER A 184 11.91 -16.55 -5.58
N SER A 185 10.74 -17.16 -5.45
CA SER A 185 10.47 -18.52 -5.91
C SER A 185 9.71 -18.54 -7.22
N ASN A 186 10.02 -19.53 -8.05
CA ASN A 186 9.21 -19.89 -9.20
C ASN A 186 7.99 -20.69 -8.73
N MET A 187 6.86 -20.55 -9.42
CA MET A 187 5.64 -21.32 -9.15
C MET A 187 5.90 -22.84 -9.11
N PHE A 188 6.82 -23.33 -9.90
CA PHE A 188 7.18 -24.75 -9.96
C PHE A 188 7.87 -25.23 -8.65
N ASP A 189 8.64 -24.38 -8.00
CA ASP A 189 9.30 -24.73 -6.73
C ASP A 189 8.25 -24.93 -5.62
N ILE A 190 7.16 -24.21 -5.65
CA ILE A 190 6.05 -24.33 -4.69
C ILE A 190 5.18 -25.56 -5.00
N LEU A 191 4.96 -25.87 -6.27
CA LEU A 191 4.15 -27.02 -6.68
C LEU A 191 4.82 -28.37 -6.45
N PHE A 192 6.16 -28.41 -6.47
CA PHE A 192 6.94 -29.65 -6.42
C PHE A 192 7.84 -29.81 -5.19
N SER A 193 7.98 -28.79 -4.37
CA SER A 193 8.69 -28.85 -3.08
C SER A 193 7.72 -28.63 -1.94
N SER A 194 8.01 -29.22 -0.79
CA SER A 194 7.34 -28.94 0.49
C SER A 194 7.64 -27.51 1.01
N TYR A 195 7.74 -26.54 0.12
CA TYR A 195 8.07 -25.16 0.45
C TYR A 195 6.89 -24.49 1.14
N SER A 196 7.12 -23.96 2.33
CA SER A 196 6.18 -23.01 2.92
C SER A 196 6.34 -21.66 2.21
N PHE A 197 5.25 -20.98 1.94
CA PHE A 197 5.21 -19.66 1.34
C PHE A 197 6.13 -18.65 2.07
N ASP A 198 6.22 -18.73 3.40
CA ASP A 198 7.04 -17.86 4.24
C ASP A 198 8.54 -17.90 3.91
N GLY A 199 9.04 -19.04 3.44
CA GLY A 199 10.46 -19.18 3.06
C GLY A 199 10.82 -18.54 1.72
N SER A 200 9.84 -18.16 0.91
CA SER A 200 10.05 -17.62 -0.44
C SER A 200 10.11 -16.10 -0.54
N LEU A 201 9.79 -15.39 0.54
CA LEU A 201 9.78 -13.93 0.56
C LEU A 201 11.14 -13.35 0.92
N LEU A 202 11.66 -12.51 0.04
CA LEU A 202 12.89 -11.75 0.27
C LEU A 202 12.58 -10.34 0.79
N HIS A 203 13.31 -9.94 1.83
CA HIS A 203 13.28 -8.56 2.31
C HIS A 203 14.31 -7.71 1.58
N GLY A 204 13.88 -6.85 0.67
CA GLY A 204 14.74 -5.89 -0.03
C GLY A 204 14.94 -4.60 0.78
N LYS A 205 16.13 -4.01 0.65
CA LYS A 205 16.37 -2.60 1.00
C LYS A 205 16.41 -1.82 -0.30
N GLY A 206 15.42 -1.02 -0.56
CA GLY A 206 15.42 -0.03 -1.64
C GLY A 206 16.06 1.29 -1.18
#